data_af46b0bd3552c4a6c1bc4efc07a25e7c
#
_entry.id   af46b0bd3552c4a6c1bc4efc07a25e7c
#
_cell.length_a   1.000
_cell.length_b   1.000
_cell.length_c   1.000
_cell.angle_alpha   90.00
_cell.angle_beta   90.00
_cell.angle_gamma   90.00
#
_symmetry.space_group_name_H-M   'P 1'
#
loop_
_entity.id
_entity.type
_entity.pdbx_description
1 polymer ?
#
loop_
_entity_poly.entity_id
_entity_poly.type
_entity_poly.pdbx_seq_one_letter_code
_entity_poly.pdbx_strand_id
1 'polypeptide(L)'
;RQMCIRDRLTPEQTLVIESGHPLGLFRSRPDAPRVIITNSMMIGQFDNQHDWHIAAQMGVANYGQMTAGGWMYIGPQGIVHGTFNTLLNAGRLKLGIPQDQDLRGHLFISSGLGGMSGAQPKAAEIAGAVSIIAEVDRSRIETRYRQGWVGHVTADIIEAYRMATEAMRRREPCS
;
A
#
# COMPACT_ATOMS: atom_id res chain seq x y z
N ARG A 1 -1.38 -19.26 -6.21
CA ARG A 1 -2.09 -19.94 -7.34
C ARG A 1 -1.70 -19.38 -8.72
N GLN A 2 -1.53 -18.06 -8.89
CA GLN A 2 -1.16 -17.46 -10.19
C GLN A 2 0.22 -17.91 -10.69
N MET A 3 1.20 -18.03 -9.82
CA MET A 3 2.54 -18.54 -10.19
C MET A 3 2.47 -19.98 -10.71
N CYS A 4 1.68 -20.84 -10.07
CA CYS A 4 1.49 -22.23 -10.53
C CYS A 4 0.80 -22.32 -11.90
N ILE A 5 -0.08 -21.37 -12.23
CA ILE A 5 -0.70 -21.31 -13.56
C ILE A 5 0.34 -20.90 -14.59
N ARG A 6 1.13 -19.87 -14.31
CA ARG A 6 2.18 -19.38 -15.21
C ARG A 6 3.21 -20.48 -15.55
N ASP A 7 3.60 -21.27 -14.57
CA ASP A 7 4.62 -22.31 -14.73
C ASP A 7 4.13 -23.49 -15.60
N ARG A 8 2.82 -23.57 -15.82
CA ARG A 8 2.18 -24.60 -16.64
C ARG A 8 1.74 -24.12 -18.03
N LEU A 9 2.03 -22.87 -18.37
CA LEU A 9 1.68 -22.32 -19.68
C LEU A 9 2.48 -22.98 -20.79
N THR A 10 1.79 -23.36 -21.87
CA THR A 10 2.42 -23.81 -23.09
C THR A 10 2.76 -22.63 -24.02
N PRO A 11 3.62 -22.83 -25.05
CA PRO A 11 3.93 -21.79 -26.03
C PRO A 11 2.70 -21.26 -26.80
N GLU A 12 1.64 -22.04 -26.87
CA GLU A 12 0.41 -21.70 -27.58
C GLU A 12 -0.66 -21.06 -26.67
N GLN A 13 -0.26 -20.63 -25.48
CA GLN A 13 -1.19 -20.05 -24.51
C GLN A 13 -0.68 -18.70 -24.00
N THR A 14 -1.61 -17.76 -23.85
CA THR A 14 -1.39 -16.49 -23.14
C THR A 14 -2.36 -16.40 -21.95
N LEU A 15 -1.79 -16.17 -20.77
CA LEU A 15 -2.56 -15.86 -19.58
C LEU A 15 -2.80 -14.34 -19.53
N VAL A 16 -4.06 -13.95 -19.42
CA VAL A 16 -4.43 -12.55 -19.17
C VAL A 16 -4.79 -12.40 -17.70
N ILE A 17 -4.16 -11.44 -17.05
CA ILE A 17 -4.37 -11.09 -15.64
C ILE A 17 -4.88 -9.67 -15.60
N GLU A 18 -6.00 -9.46 -14.95
CA GLU A 18 -6.60 -8.14 -14.76
C GLU A 18 -6.64 -7.81 -13.27
N SER A 19 -6.04 -6.67 -12.89
CA SER A 19 -5.97 -6.20 -11.50
C SER A 19 -5.59 -7.29 -10.50
N GLY A 20 -4.64 -8.16 -10.89
CA GLY A 20 -4.16 -9.27 -10.07
C GLY A 20 -5.00 -10.55 -10.13
N HIS A 21 -6.08 -10.59 -10.89
CA HIS A 21 -6.92 -11.77 -11.07
C HIS A 21 -6.74 -12.41 -12.45
N PRO A 22 -6.59 -13.74 -12.53
CA PRO A 22 -6.59 -14.43 -13.83
C PRO A 22 -7.94 -14.26 -14.51
N LEU A 23 -7.94 -13.57 -15.64
CA LEU A 23 -9.13 -13.38 -16.47
C LEU A 23 -9.40 -14.62 -17.34
N GLY A 24 -8.34 -15.17 -17.93
CA GLY A 24 -8.46 -16.36 -18.76
C GLY A 24 -7.16 -16.79 -19.42
N LEU A 25 -7.20 -18.01 -19.98
CA LEU A 25 -6.18 -18.55 -20.86
C LEU A 25 -6.69 -18.47 -22.29
N PHE A 26 -5.96 -17.78 -23.13
CA PHE A 26 -6.29 -17.60 -24.54
C PHE A 26 -5.33 -18.37 -25.42
N ARG A 27 -5.82 -18.86 -26.55
CA ARG A 27 -4.98 -19.41 -27.60
C ARG A 27 -4.03 -18.32 -28.11
N SER A 28 -2.77 -18.68 -28.30
CA SER A 28 -1.73 -17.76 -28.66
C SER A 28 -0.69 -18.41 -29.58
N ARG A 29 0.38 -17.73 -29.85
CA ARG A 29 1.48 -18.19 -30.69
C ARG A 29 2.77 -18.16 -29.90
N PRO A 30 3.78 -18.97 -30.29
CA PRO A 30 5.07 -19.03 -29.57
C PRO A 30 5.81 -17.69 -29.46
N ASP A 31 5.57 -16.77 -30.40
CA ASP A 31 6.17 -15.44 -30.49
C ASP A 31 5.37 -14.37 -29.71
N ALA A 32 4.18 -14.70 -29.23
CA ALA A 32 3.34 -13.79 -28.46
C ALA A 32 3.71 -13.78 -26.95
N PRO A 33 3.36 -12.70 -26.21
CA PRO A 33 3.54 -12.66 -24.76
C PRO A 33 2.82 -13.83 -24.07
N ARG A 34 3.51 -14.49 -23.15
CA ARG A 34 2.91 -15.57 -22.35
C ARG A 34 1.96 -15.06 -21.28
N VAL A 35 2.21 -13.86 -20.80
CA VAL A 35 1.41 -13.22 -19.75
C VAL A 35 1.15 -11.79 -20.16
N ILE A 36 -0.10 -11.39 -20.16
CA ILE A 36 -0.54 -10.01 -20.31
C ILE A 36 -1.14 -9.57 -18.98
N ILE A 37 -0.66 -8.49 -18.43
CA ILE A 37 -1.14 -7.92 -17.18
C ILE A 37 -1.72 -6.55 -17.48
N THR A 38 -2.95 -6.33 -17.03
CA THR A 38 -3.66 -5.06 -17.18
C THR A 38 -4.40 -4.70 -15.91
N ASN A 39 -4.76 -3.43 -15.79
CA ASN A 39 -5.64 -2.94 -14.74
C ASN A 39 -7.01 -2.63 -15.34
N SER A 40 -8.07 -3.02 -14.62
CA SER A 40 -9.41 -2.53 -14.92
C SER A 40 -9.49 -1.04 -14.65
N MET A 41 -10.13 -0.34 -15.54
CA MET A 41 -10.47 1.07 -15.36
C MET A 41 -11.94 1.27 -15.70
N MET A 42 -12.67 1.90 -14.79
CA MET A 42 -14.05 2.27 -15.06
C MET A 42 -14.10 3.50 -15.97
N ILE A 43 -15.05 3.52 -16.89
CA ILE A 43 -15.35 4.71 -17.69
C ILE A 43 -15.96 5.76 -16.77
N GLY A 44 -15.57 7.04 -16.90
CA GLY A 44 -15.90 8.10 -15.95
C GLY A 44 -17.39 8.24 -15.59
N GLN A 45 -18.30 7.96 -16.51
CA GLN A 45 -19.75 7.96 -16.21
C GLN A 45 -20.19 6.83 -15.25
N PHE A 46 -19.39 5.77 -15.11
CA PHE A 46 -19.63 4.63 -14.22
C PHE A 46 -18.65 4.61 -13.05
N ASP A 47 -17.81 5.61 -12.89
CA ASP A 47 -16.82 5.68 -11.83
C ASP A 47 -17.44 6.18 -10.52
N ASN A 48 -18.33 5.38 -9.99
CA ASN A 48 -18.96 5.58 -8.69
C ASN A 48 -19.02 4.27 -7.91
N GLN A 49 -19.21 4.36 -6.61
CA GLN A 49 -19.15 3.22 -5.70
C GLN A 49 -20.18 2.14 -6.03
N HIS A 50 -21.37 2.55 -6.49
CA HIS A 50 -22.45 1.62 -6.81
C HIS A 50 -22.11 0.77 -8.04
N ASP A 51 -21.71 1.40 -9.13
CA ASP A 51 -21.36 0.71 -10.36
C ASP A 51 -20.12 -0.16 -10.22
N TRP A 52 -19.14 0.29 -9.42
CA TRP A 52 -18.00 -0.53 -9.02
C TRP A 52 -18.41 -1.81 -8.31
N HIS A 53 -19.35 -1.73 -7.37
CA HIS A 53 -19.82 -2.91 -6.65
C HIS A 53 -20.54 -3.89 -7.59
N ILE A 54 -21.37 -3.39 -8.50
CA ILE A 54 -22.05 -4.22 -9.49
C ILE A 54 -21.03 -4.90 -10.40
N ALA A 55 -20.10 -4.14 -10.98
CA ALA A 55 -19.07 -4.66 -11.87
C ALA A 55 -18.17 -5.70 -11.17
N ALA A 56 -17.84 -5.49 -9.91
CA ALA A 56 -17.08 -6.45 -9.11
C ALA A 56 -17.87 -7.74 -8.85
N GLN A 57 -19.17 -7.65 -8.55
CA GLN A 57 -20.03 -8.83 -8.38
C GLN A 57 -20.19 -9.62 -9.67
N MET A 58 -20.22 -8.95 -10.81
CA MET A 58 -20.26 -9.57 -12.13
C MET A 58 -18.91 -10.12 -12.58
N GLY A 59 -17.83 -9.84 -11.87
CA GLY A 59 -16.48 -10.26 -12.23
C GLY A 59 -15.88 -9.52 -13.42
N VAL A 60 -16.45 -8.38 -13.83
CA VAL A 60 -15.96 -7.57 -14.97
C VAL A 60 -15.02 -6.45 -14.55
N ALA A 61 -14.99 -6.08 -13.28
CA ALA A 61 -14.04 -5.13 -12.74
C ALA A 61 -13.55 -5.60 -11.38
N ASN A 62 -12.26 -5.37 -11.13
CA ASN A 62 -11.65 -5.60 -9.83
C ASN A 62 -10.89 -4.36 -9.43
N TYR A 63 -11.12 -3.89 -8.21
CA TYR A 63 -10.29 -2.85 -7.65
C TYR A 63 -8.95 -3.46 -7.27
N GLY A 64 -7.95 -3.25 -8.10
CA GLY A 64 -6.57 -3.57 -7.82
C GLY A 64 -5.78 -2.30 -7.56
N GLN A 65 -5.00 -2.28 -6.50
CA GLN A 65 -3.95 -1.27 -6.37
C GLN A 65 -2.99 -1.43 -7.55
N MET A 66 -2.44 -0.32 -8.04
CA MET A 66 -1.59 -0.30 -9.23
C MET A 66 -0.48 -1.36 -9.19
N THR A 67 0.19 -1.53 -8.06
CA THR A 67 1.25 -2.52 -7.87
C THR A 67 0.73 -3.95 -7.79
N ALA A 68 -0.43 -4.18 -7.20
CA ALA A 68 -1.07 -5.49 -7.18
C ALA A 68 -1.55 -5.88 -8.59
N GLY A 69 -2.12 -4.93 -9.34
CA GLY A 69 -2.51 -5.12 -10.73
C GLY A 69 -1.31 -5.39 -11.63
N GLY A 70 -0.20 -4.68 -11.42
CA GLY A 70 1.05 -4.88 -12.13
C GLY A 70 1.80 -6.17 -11.77
N TRP A 71 1.36 -6.90 -10.75
CA TRP A 71 1.95 -8.16 -10.27
C TRP A 71 3.44 -8.07 -9.90
N MET A 72 3.95 -6.87 -9.72
CA MET A 72 5.35 -6.62 -9.35
C MET A 72 5.53 -6.50 -7.84
N TYR A 73 4.52 -5.95 -7.18
CA TYR A 73 4.47 -5.75 -5.75
C TYR A 73 3.15 -6.27 -5.23
N ILE A 74 3.17 -7.29 -4.44
CA ILE A 74 1.96 -7.88 -3.89
C ILE A 74 1.91 -7.61 -2.39
N GLY A 75 0.97 -6.75 -2.00
CA GLY A 75 0.64 -6.51 -0.62
C GLY A 75 1.46 -5.44 0.09
N PRO A 76 1.21 -5.31 1.40
CA PRO A 76 1.73 -4.22 2.23
C PRO A 76 3.25 -4.20 2.37
N GLN A 77 3.91 -5.34 2.29
CA GLN A 77 5.37 -5.41 2.47
C GLN A 77 6.12 -4.54 1.45
N GLY A 78 5.66 -4.45 0.22
CA GLY A 78 6.28 -3.61 -0.79
C GLY A 78 6.17 -2.13 -0.46
N ILE A 79 5.00 -1.70 0.02
CA ILE A 79 4.75 -0.32 0.42
C ILE A 79 5.48 0.02 1.72
N VAL A 80 5.52 -0.89 2.69
CA VAL A 80 6.31 -0.72 3.91
C VAL A 80 7.78 -0.49 3.56
N HIS A 81 8.36 -1.36 2.74
CA HIS A 81 9.76 -1.26 2.33
C HIS A 81 10.04 0.03 1.53
N GLY A 82 9.18 0.37 0.56
CA GLY A 82 9.31 1.59 -0.22
C GLY A 82 9.21 2.85 0.65
N THR A 83 8.24 2.91 1.55
CA THR A 83 8.08 4.04 2.48
C THR A 83 9.25 4.13 3.46
N PHE A 84 9.69 3.01 4.04
CA PHE A 84 10.86 2.94 4.91
C PHE A 84 12.10 3.54 4.25
N ASN A 85 12.44 3.06 3.04
CA ASN A 85 13.59 3.57 2.30
C ASN A 85 13.45 5.06 1.96
N THR A 86 12.25 5.48 1.57
CA THR A 86 11.99 6.90 1.25
C THR A 86 12.19 7.78 2.47
N LEU A 87 11.66 7.40 3.62
CA LEU A 87 11.81 8.17 4.86
C LEU A 87 13.27 8.25 5.31
N LEU A 88 13.99 7.14 5.32
CA LEU A 88 15.41 7.14 5.67
C LEU A 88 16.25 8.01 4.72
N ASN A 89 16.02 7.91 3.42
CA ASN A 89 16.74 8.71 2.44
C ASN A 89 16.37 10.21 2.57
N ALA A 90 15.11 10.53 2.82
CA ALA A 90 14.70 11.91 3.09
C ALA A 90 15.38 12.46 4.35
N GLY A 91 15.45 11.69 5.43
CA GLY A 91 16.17 12.05 6.65
C GLY A 91 17.66 12.31 6.38
N ARG A 92 18.30 11.43 5.64
CA ARG A 92 19.72 11.58 5.28
C ARG A 92 19.98 12.82 4.41
N LEU A 93 19.17 13.00 3.36
CA LEU A 93 19.36 14.06 2.38
C LEU A 93 18.93 15.45 2.90
N LYS A 94 17.89 15.51 3.73
CA LYS A 94 17.30 16.79 4.14
C LYS A 94 17.61 17.19 5.58
N LEU A 95 17.81 16.22 6.46
CA LEU A 95 18.10 16.46 7.87
C LEU A 95 19.55 16.12 8.24
N GLY A 96 20.34 15.61 7.31
CA GLY A 96 21.74 15.25 7.54
C GLY A 96 21.94 14.07 8.50
N ILE A 97 20.95 13.21 8.64
CA ILE A 97 21.03 12.04 9.53
C ILE A 97 22.10 11.08 9.00
N PRO A 98 23.09 10.67 9.80
CA PRO A 98 24.12 9.71 9.39
C PRO A 98 23.54 8.36 8.93
N GLN A 99 24.28 7.64 8.10
CA GLN A 99 23.80 6.37 7.52
C GLN A 99 23.59 5.25 8.55
N ASP A 100 24.34 5.30 9.65
CA ASP A 100 24.27 4.37 10.78
C ASP A 100 23.20 4.72 11.81
N GLN A 101 22.47 5.82 11.60
CA GLN A 101 21.40 6.26 12.49
C GLN A 101 20.01 6.08 11.82
N ASP A 102 19.02 5.90 12.68
CA ASP A 102 17.61 5.85 12.33
C ASP A 102 16.92 7.23 12.52
N LEU A 103 15.59 7.27 12.38
CA LEU A 103 14.80 8.49 12.48
C LEU A 103 14.28 8.78 13.90
N ARG A 104 14.87 8.25 14.94
CA ARG A 104 14.43 8.50 16.33
C ARG A 104 14.49 9.98 16.68
N GLY A 105 13.41 10.48 17.26
CA GLY A 105 13.27 11.89 17.61
C GLY A 105 12.78 12.77 16.45
N HIS A 106 12.46 12.19 15.29
CA HIS A 106 11.91 12.92 14.15
C HIS A 106 10.45 12.59 13.92
N LEU A 107 9.68 13.57 13.46
CA LEU A 107 8.26 13.47 13.21
C LEU A 107 8.00 13.31 11.70
N PHE A 108 7.18 12.31 11.37
CA PHE A 108 6.60 12.12 10.05
C PHE A 108 5.10 12.43 10.10
N ILE A 109 4.63 13.34 9.27
CA ILE A 109 3.22 13.70 9.17
C ILE A 109 2.72 13.32 7.77
N SER A 110 1.59 12.62 7.72
CA SER A 110 0.96 12.22 6.47
C SER A 110 -0.56 12.12 6.63
N SER A 111 -1.23 11.68 5.58
CA SER A 111 -2.69 11.46 5.59
C SER A 111 -3.07 10.20 4.84
N GLY A 112 -4.21 9.63 5.23
CA GLY A 112 -4.79 8.44 4.63
C GLY A 112 -4.29 7.14 5.27
N LEU A 113 -5.24 6.23 5.53
CA LEU A 113 -5.00 4.87 6.03
C LEU A 113 -5.63 3.80 5.12
N GLY A 114 -5.73 4.13 3.83
CA GLY A 114 -6.26 3.22 2.81
C GLY A 114 -5.36 2.02 2.52
N GLY A 115 -5.59 1.41 1.37
CA GLY A 115 -4.85 0.20 0.98
C GLY A 115 -3.34 0.40 0.87
N MET A 116 -2.91 1.53 0.33
CA MET A 116 -1.49 1.87 0.18
C MET A 116 -0.97 2.68 1.36
N SER A 117 -1.59 3.80 1.65
CA SER A 117 -1.14 4.72 2.71
C SER A 117 -1.22 4.12 4.12
N GLY A 118 -2.07 3.12 4.33
CA GLY A 118 -2.17 2.40 5.61
C GLY A 118 -0.88 1.70 6.05
N ALA A 119 0.09 1.52 5.17
CA ALA A 119 1.41 0.98 5.51
C ALA A 119 2.40 2.03 6.04
N GLN A 120 2.11 3.31 5.86
CA GLN A 120 3.03 4.41 6.22
C GLN A 120 3.33 4.49 7.71
N PRO A 121 2.35 4.40 8.64
CA PRO A 121 2.64 4.45 10.07
C PRO A 121 3.60 3.34 10.48
N LYS A 122 3.37 2.11 10.00
CA LYS A 122 4.25 0.98 10.30
C LYS A 122 5.66 1.16 9.74
N ALA A 123 5.78 1.68 8.53
CA ALA A 123 7.07 1.97 7.92
C ALA A 123 7.84 3.05 8.69
N ALA A 124 7.15 4.09 9.14
CA ALA A 124 7.73 5.15 9.95
C ALA A 124 8.25 4.62 11.29
N GLU A 125 7.45 3.79 11.96
CA GLU A 125 7.82 3.14 13.21
C GLU A 125 9.07 2.25 13.07
N ILE A 126 9.13 1.42 12.01
CA ILE A 126 10.30 0.59 11.69
C ILE A 126 11.53 1.47 11.41
N ALA A 127 11.36 2.62 10.77
CA ALA A 127 12.43 3.58 10.52
C ALA A 127 12.87 4.35 11.79
N GLY A 128 12.21 4.11 12.93
CA GLY A 128 12.50 4.79 14.19
C GLY A 128 11.76 6.12 14.37
N ALA A 129 10.95 6.56 13.42
CA ALA A 129 10.25 7.82 13.48
C ALA A 129 9.00 7.78 14.38
N VAL A 130 8.58 8.95 14.84
CA VAL A 130 7.23 9.18 15.34
C VAL A 130 6.35 9.61 14.17
N SER A 131 5.13 9.10 14.07
CA SER A 131 4.23 9.48 12.98
C SER A 131 2.85 9.94 13.46
N ILE A 132 2.29 10.94 12.76
CA ILE A 132 0.90 11.36 12.87
C ILE A 132 0.26 11.19 11.49
N ILE A 133 -0.79 10.37 11.41
CA ILE A 133 -1.50 10.12 10.16
C ILE A 133 -2.96 10.55 10.32
N ALA A 134 -3.38 11.54 9.55
CA ALA A 134 -4.76 11.97 9.52
C ALA A 134 -5.60 11.07 8.60
N GLU A 135 -6.75 10.62 9.06
CA GLU A 135 -7.70 9.84 8.26
C GLU A 135 -9.13 10.30 8.57
N VAL A 136 -9.93 10.48 7.53
CA VAL A 136 -11.34 10.92 7.65
C VAL A 136 -12.31 9.76 7.84
N ASP A 137 -11.93 8.57 7.43
CA ASP A 137 -12.73 7.36 7.53
C ASP A 137 -12.37 6.57 8.79
N ARG A 138 -13.24 6.67 9.78
CA ARG A 138 -13.06 5.98 11.06
C ARG A 138 -12.88 4.47 10.92
N SER A 139 -13.54 3.84 9.96
CA SER A 139 -13.45 2.40 9.75
C SER A 139 -12.03 1.96 9.34
N ARG A 140 -11.33 2.80 8.60
CA ARG A 140 -9.94 2.57 8.22
C ARG A 140 -9.01 2.71 9.42
N ILE A 141 -9.23 3.71 10.26
CA ILE A 141 -8.47 3.89 11.52
C ILE A 141 -8.60 2.63 12.38
N GLU A 142 -9.83 2.19 12.64
CA GLU A 142 -10.12 1.01 13.45
C GLU A 142 -9.50 -0.27 12.85
N THR A 143 -9.54 -0.39 11.53
CA THR A 143 -8.93 -1.54 10.84
C THR A 143 -7.42 -1.57 11.03
N ARG A 144 -6.73 -0.45 10.84
CA ARG A 144 -5.27 -0.38 11.00
C ARG A 144 -4.82 -0.52 12.44
N TYR A 145 -5.59 0.02 13.37
CA TYR A 145 -5.34 -0.19 14.80
C TYR A 145 -5.45 -1.66 15.19
N ARG A 146 -6.52 -2.35 14.79
CA ARG A 146 -6.68 -3.80 15.04
C ARG A 146 -5.60 -4.66 14.38
N GLN A 147 -5.06 -4.22 13.26
CA GLN A 147 -3.96 -4.89 12.57
C GLN A 147 -2.59 -4.63 13.23
N GLY A 148 -2.50 -3.75 14.21
CA GLY A 148 -1.23 -3.35 14.82
C GLY A 148 -0.34 -2.52 13.88
N TRP A 149 -0.95 -1.80 12.93
CA TRP A 149 -0.25 -0.92 12.00
C TRP A 149 -0.21 0.53 12.48
N VAL A 150 -1.10 0.86 13.40
CA VAL A 150 -1.18 2.12 14.14
C VAL A 150 -1.20 1.77 15.61
N GLY A 151 -0.36 2.42 16.41
CA GLY A 151 -0.24 2.15 17.84
C GLY A 151 -1.24 2.91 18.70
N HIS A 152 -1.60 4.12 18.28
CA HIS A 152 -2.49 5.01 19.04
C HIS A 152 -3.54 5.64 18.16
N VAL A 153 -4.69 5.96 18.72
CA VAL A 153 -5.79 6.61 18.02
C VAL A 153 -6.38 7.70 18.90
N THR A 154 -6.53 8.89 18.37
CA THR A 154 -7.25 10.01 19.01
C THR A 154 -8.02 10.81 17.97
N ALA A 155 -9.07 11.48 18.40
CA ALA A 155 -9.80 12.44 17.57
C ALA A 155 -9.35 13.89 17.82
N ASP A 156 -8.45 14.10 18.76
CA ASP A 156 -7.96 15.42 19.15
C ASP A 156 -6.54 15.64 18.61
N ILE A 157 -6.39 16.61 17.73
CA ILE A 157 -5.10 16.98 17.14
C ILE A 157 -4.10 17.49 18.19
N ILE A 158 -4.57 18.16 19.24
CA ILE A 158 -3.68 18.66 20.29
C ILE A 158 -3.13 17.50 21.10
N GLU A 159 -3.96 16.50 21.38
CA GLU A 159 -3.53 15.30 22.06
C GLU A 159 -2.54 14.51 21.20
N ALA A 160 -2.83 14.30 19.91
CA ALA A 160 -1.93 13.64 18.98
C ALA A 160 -0.55 14.31 18.96
N TYR A 161 -0.54 15.64 18.88
CA TYR A 161 0.72 16.40 18.88
C TYR A 161 1.47 16.30 20.22
N ARG A 162 0.77 16.33 21.33
CA ARG A 162 1.36 16.14 22.66
C ARG A 162 2.02 14.77 22.80
N MET A 163 1.31 13.71 22.41
CA MET A 163 1.83 12.33 22.42
C MET A 163 3.06 12.20 21.52
N ALA A 164 2.99 12.73 20.31
CA ALA A 164 4.11 12.69 19.37
C ALA A 164 5.33 13.45 19.91
N THR A 165 5.12 14.63 20.49
CA THR A 165 6.21 15.42 21.08
C THR A 165 6.89 14.67 22.23
N GLU A 166 6.12 13.99 23.06
CA GLU A 166 6.66 13.19 24.15
C GLU A 166 7.46 11.98 23.64
N ALA A 167 6.93 11.25 22.66
CA ALA A 167 7.62 10.13 22.01
C ALA A 167 8.94 10.59 21.36
N MET A 168 8.93 11.74 20.67
CA MET A 168 10.15 12.32 20.10
C MET A 168 11.21 12.63 21.16
N ARG A 169 10.81 13.21 22.30
CA ARG A 169 11.74 13.51 23.41
C ARG A 169 12.36 12.25 23.99
N ARG A 170 11.58 11.17 24.10
CA ARG A 170 12.05 9.86 24.57
C ARG A 170 12.82 9.09 23.49
N ARG A 171 12.81 9.58 22.25
CA ARG A 171 13.37 8.88 21.09
C ARG A 171 12.73 7.50 20.88
N GLU A 172 11.46 7.37 21.19
CA GLU A 172 10.66 6.14 21.05
C GLU A 172 9.82 6.22 19.77
N PRO A 173 9.92 5.23 18.86
CA PRO A 173 9.03 5.16 17.70
C PRO A 173 7.58 5.04 18.15
N CYS A 174 6.69 5.76 17.45
CA CYS A 174 5.26 5.80 17.79
C CYS A 174 4.43 6.14 16.55
N SER A 175 3.25 5.55 16.43
CA SER A 175 2.30 5.82 15.36
C SER A 175 0.87 5.93 15.85
#